data_053fe5f21897f7f3bce266fd37ed4683
#
_entry.id   053fe5f21897f7f3bce266fd37ed4683
#
_cell.length_a   1.000
_cell.length_b   1.000
_cell.length_c   1.000
_cell.angle_alpha   90.00
_cell.angle_beta   90.00
_cell.angle_gamma   90.00
#
_symmetry.space_group_name_H-M   'P 1'
#
loop_
_entity.id
_entity.type
_entity.pdbx_description
1 polymer ?
#
loop_
_entity_poly.entity_id
_entity_poly.type
_entity_poly.pdbx_seq_one_letter_code
_entity_poly.pdbx_strand_id
1 'polypeptide(L)'
;IDDVRKVTHMATGRLGSLIADAFARRGAEVTFLCGERSIRPALSMDKIVEIQGVVSLQKALKELLSNIKYDSVVHSMAVSDYTIRGLATEDALINELLKAISDSGTVYDEKQLYSNIQQAISNALYSATGKISSDFDSLTVFMDRAPKVISCVKQIQPNTILVGFKLLSHVAEEALIQAAQEQMRSNGSDFVLANDLSNIEGDHHQGMLIGSDGILDRPATKQDIAESIASHVIGKMTEQR
;
A
#
# COMPACT_ATOMS: atom_id res chain seq x y z
N ILE A 1 -11.42 -9.23 7.75
CA ILE A 1 -11.92 -10.59 7.99
C ILE A 1 -13.43 -10.51 8.25
N ASP A 2 -13.84 -9.75 9.24
CA ASP A 2 -15.24 -9.46 9.58
C ASP A 2 -15.37 -8.04 10.16
N ASP A 3 -16.54 -7.66 10.68
CA ASP A 3 -16.76 -6.31 11.22
C ASP A 3 -15.89 -5.99 12.45
N VAL A 4 -15.31 -7.00 13.10
CA VAL A 4 -14.50 -6.86 14.31
C VAL A 4 -13.00 -7.08 14.03
N ARG A 5 -12.66 -8.03 13.15
CA ARG A 5 -11.28 -8.44 12.88
C ARG A 5 -10.80 -8.00 11.51
N LYS A 6 -9.62 -7.37 11.47
CA LYS A 6 -9.00 -6.85 10.23
C LYS A 6 -7.58 -7.40 10.09
N VAL A 7 -7.18 -7.71 8.86
CA VAL A 7 -5.77 -7.88 8.50
C VAL A 7 -5.25 -6.49 8.13
N THR A 8 -4.24 -6.02 8.83
CA THR A 8 -3.71 -4.67 8.65
C THR A 8 -2.20 -4.62 8.85
N HIS A 9 -1.57 -3.60 8.34
CA HIS A 9 -0.17 -3.29 8.65
C HIS A 9 -0.03 -2.69 10.06
N MET A 10 1.15 -2.86 10.67
CA MET A 10 1.47 -2.24 11.96
C MET A 10 1.85 -0.75 11.83
N ALA A 11 1.79 -0.19 10.62
CA ALA A 11 2.12 1.20 10.37
C ALA A 11 1.13 2.15 11.08
N THR A 12 1.66 3.09 11.86
CA THR A 12 0.86 4.05 12.64
C THR A 12 0.47 5.31 11.87
N GLY A 13 1.05 5.55 10.71
CA GLY A 13 0.90 6.81 9.96
C GLY A 13 1.79 7.96 10.45
N ARG A 14 2.62 7.75 11.50
CA ARG A 14 3.46 8.81 12.10
C ARG A 14 4.37 9.51 11.08
N LEU A 15 5.05 8.76 10.20
CA LEU A 15 5.93 9.37 9.19
C LEU A 15 5.14 10.23 8.20
N GLY A 16 4.00 9.73 7.71
CA GLY A 16 3.12 10.50 6.82
C GLY A 16 2.62 11.79 7.45
N SER A 17 2.27 11.78 8.75
CA SER A 17 1.85 12.99 9.47
C SER A 17 2.98 14.02 9.57
N LEU A 18 4.21 13.61 9.86
CA LEU A 18 5.37 14.51 9.90
C LEU A 18 5.71 15.10 8.53
N ILE A 19 5.58 14.31 7.47
CA ILE A 19 5.77 14.80 6.10
C ILE A 19 4.72 15.87 5.77
N ALA A 20 3.46 15.62 6.07
CA ALA A 20 2.40 16.62 5.87
C ALA A 20 2.68 17.92 6.64
N ASP A 21 3.10 17.83 7.90
CA ASP A 21 3.50 18.97 8.70
C ASP A 21 4.71 19.72 8.09
N ALA A 22 5.69 18.99 7.53
CA ALA A 22 6.87 19.61 6.91
C ALA A 22 6.51 20.42 5.65
N PHE A 23 5.58 19.95 4.84
CA PHE A 23 5.04 20.71 3.69
C PHE A 23 4.18 21.90 4.15
N ALA A 24 3.28 21.71 5.11
CA ALA A 24 2.42 22.77 5.63
C ALA A 24 3.24 23.91 6.25
N ARG A 25 4.32 23.61 7.00
CA ARG A 25 5.26 24.65 7.52
C ARG A 25 5.92 25.49 6.42
N ARG A 26 6.01 24.96 5.21
CA ARG A 26 6.56 25.65 4.04
C ARG A 26 5.51 26.37 3.20
N GLY A 27 4.26 26.42 3.70
CA GLY A 27 3.15 27.11 3.05
C GLY A 27 2.47 26.32 1.93
N ALA A 28 2.65 25.01 1.86
CA ALA A 28 1.94 24.15 0.90
C ALA A 28 0.49 23.92 1.35
N GLU A 29 -0.44 23.91 0.39
CA GLU A 29 -1.78 23.37 0.57
C GLU A 29 -1.72 21.84 0.56
N VAL A 30 -2.13 21.20 1.65
CA VAL A 30 -1.95 19.76 1.85
C VAL A 30 -3.29 19.02 1.93
N THR A 31 -3.50 18.09 1.00
CA THR A 31 -4.56 17.06 1.10
C THR A 31 -3.97 15.81 1.75
N PHE A 32 -4.43 15.44 2.93
CA PHE A 32 -3.92 14.30 3.70
C PHE A 32 -4.87 13.10 3.63
N LEU A 33 -4.40 12.00 3.02
CA LEU A 33 -5.11 10.72 2.97
C LEU A 33 -4.60 9.80 4.07
N CYS A 34 -5.49 9.25 4.89
CA CYS A 34 -5.09 8.39 6.01
C CYS A 34 -6.16 7.37 6.39
N GLY A 35 -5.75 6.30 7.05
CA GLY A 35 -6.67 5.37 7.70
C GLY A 35 -7.31 5.98 8.95
N GLU A 36 -8.47 5.49 9.35
CA GLU A 36 -9.26 5.96 10.51
C GLU A 36 -8.43 6.11 11.80
N ARG A 37 -7.52 5.16 12.05
CA ARG A 37 -6.69 5.12 13.27
C ARG A 37 -5.28 5.66 13.08
N SER A 38 -5.00 6.29 11.95
CA SER A 38 -3.68 6.86 11.68
C SER A 38 -3.44 8.11 12.51
N ILE A 39 -2.19 8.29 12.91
CA ILE A 39 -1.73 9.54 13.54
C ILE A 39 -1.95 10.68 12.55
N ARG A 40 -2.60 11.75 13.02
CA ARG A 40 -2.90 12.95 12.23
C ARG A 40 -1.71 13.92 12.28
N PRO A 41 -1.55 14.79 11.26
CA PRO A 41 -0.66 15.94 11.34
C PRO A 41 -0.98 16.83 12.52
N ALA A 42 0.04 17.50 13.08
CA ALA A 42 -0.12 18.45 14.16
C ALA A 42 -0.65 19.79 13.67
N LEU A 43 -0.34 20.14 12.43
CA LEU A 43 -0.83 21.36 11.78
C LEU A 43 -2.18 21.11 11.09
N SER A 44 -2.93 22.20 10.87
CA SER A 44 -4.16 22.12 10.08
C SER A 44 -3.85 21.78 8.61
N MET A 45 -4.61 20.86 8.05
CA MET A 45 -4.54 20.47 6.64
C MET A 45 -5.74 21.06 5.89
N ASP A 46 -5.54 21.39 4.62
CA ASP A 46 -6.61 21.93 3.77
C ASP A 46 -7.73 20.92 3.57
N LYS A 47 -7.35 19.65 3.45
CA LYS A 47 -8.29 18.55 3.33
C LYS A 47 -7.76 17.28 3.99
N ILE A 48 -8.61 16.57 4.74
CA ILE A 48 -8.34 15.23 5.25
C ILE A 48 -9.34 14.27 4.63
N VAL A 49 -8.84 13.17 4.05
CA VAL A 49 -9.65 12.11 3.44
C VAL A 49 -9.36 10.79 4.15
N GLU A 50 -10.39 10.24 4.79
CA GLU A 50 -10.29 8.93 5.43
C GLU A 50 -10.53 7.81 4.43
N ILE A 51 -9.68 6.77 4.53
CA ILE A 51 -9.76 5.57 3.70
C ILE A 51 -9.78 4.32 4.58
N GLN A 52 -10.44 3.26 4.10
CA GLN A 52 -10.58 2.00 4.84
C GLN A 52 -9.74 0.85 4.26
N GLY A 53 -9.26 0.98 3.04
CA GLY A 53 -8.48 -0.06 2.38
C GLY A 53 -8.06 0.31 0.97
N VAL A 54 -7.48 -0.65 0.24
CA VAL A 54 -6.87 -0.41 -1.08
C VAL A 54 -7.88 0.14 -2.10
N VAL A 55 -9.11 -0.39 -2.12
CA VAL A 55 -10.15 0.03 -3.06
C VAL A 55 -10.58 1.48 -2.79
N SER A 56 -10.83 1.84 -1.52
CA SER A 56 -11.20 3.20 -1.15
C SER A 56 -10.05 4.19 -1.40
N LEU A 57 -8.79 3.77 -1.15
CA LEU A 57 -7.60 4.57 -1.48
C LEU A 57 -7.50 4.84 -2.99
N GLN A 58 -7.65 3.79 -3.81
CA GLN A 58 -7.59 3.94 -5.26
C GLN A 58 -8.68 4.87 -5.79
N LYS A 59 -9.91 4.72 -5.27
CA LYS A 59 -11.03 5.61 -5.63
C LYS A 59 -10.75 7.05 -5.24
N ALA A 60 -10.33 7.29 -3.99
CA ALA A 60 -10.03 8.64 -3.49
C ALA A 60 -8.90 9.31 -4.29
N LEU A 61 -7.80 8.58 -4.58
CA LEU A 61 -6.71 9.11 -5.39
C LEU A 61 -7.16 9.45 -6.81
N LYS A 62 -7.90 8.57 -7.48
CA LYS A 62 -8.42 8.85 -8.83
C LYS A 62 -9.32 10.08 -8.84
N GLU A 63 -10.23 10.20 -7.88
CA GLU A 63 -11.14 11.34 -7.75
C GLU A 63 -10.37 12.64 -7.52
N LEU A 64 -9.44 12.67 -6.57
CA LEU A 64 -8.64 13.85 -6.26
C LEU A 64 -7.79 14.28 -7.46
N LEU A 65 -7.04 13.34 -8.06
CA LEU A 65 -6.15 13.64 -9.19
C LEU A 65 -6.91 14.03 -10.47
N SER A 66 -8.17 13.60 -10.63
CA SER A 66 -8.99 14.01 -11.78
C SER A 66 -9.59 15.40 -11.63
N ASN A 67 -9.75 15.88 -10.40
CA ASN A 67 -10.42 17.16 -10.13
C ASN A 67 -9.47 18.28 -9.69
N ILE A 68 -8.30 17.94 -9.14
CA ILE A 68 -7.34 18.89 -8.59
C ILE A 68 -5.96 18.58 -9.19
N LYS A 69 -5.28 19.61 -9.68
CA LYS A 69 -3.88 19.48 -10.11
C LYS A 69 -2.98 19.57 -8.88
N TYR A 70 -2.21 18.52 -8.63
CA TYR A 70 -1.22 18.49 -7.56
C TYR A 70 0.19 18.68 -8.11
N ASP A 71 0.98 19.53 -7.47
CA ASP A 71 2.39 19.68 -7.80
C ASP A 71 3.20 18.47 -7.36
N SER A 72 2.83 17.85 -6.24
CA SER A 72 3.48 16.64 -5.76
C SER A 72 2.51 15.67 -5.06
N VAL A 73 2.87 14.39 -5.09
CA VAL A 73 2.21 13.30 -4.33
C VAL A 73 3.28 12.52 -3.58
N VAL A 74 3.15 12.45 -2.26
CA VAL A 74 4.01 11.61 -1.41
C VAL A 74 3.22 10.37 -0.98
N HIS A 75 3.56 9.22 -1.55
CA HIS A 75 2.88 7.96 -1.29
C HIS A 75 3.61 7.16 -0.20
N SER A 76 3.51 7.61 1.06
CA SER A 76 4.14 7.00 2.24
C SER A 76 3.30 5.89 2.90
N MET A 77 2.13 5.61 2.35
CA MET A 77 1.19 4.65 2.92
C MET A 77 1.65 3.20 2.68
N ALA A 78 1.62 2.38 3.72
CA ALA A 78 1.78 0.94 3.59
C ALA A 78 0.51 0.32 2.99
N VAL A 79 0.53 0.06 1.68
CA VAL A 79 -0.57 -0.58 0.96
C VAL A 79 -0.28 -2.06 0.82
N SER A 80 -1.25 -2.91 1.17
CA SER A 80 -1.09 -4.35 1.02
C SER A 80 -1.02 -4.76 -0.45
N ASP A 81 -0.10 -5.68 -0.77
CA ASP A 81 -0.03 -6.33 -2.08
C ASP A 81 -1.16 -7.35 -2.29
N TYR A 82 -1.93 -7.65 -1.23
CA TYR A 82 -3.04 -8.60 -1.26
C TYR A 82 -4.28 -8.03 -0.57
N THR A 83 -5.45 -8.37 -1.09
CA THR A 83 -6.78 -8.07 -0.53
C THR A 83 -7.53 -9.37 -0.26
N ILE A 84 -8.36 -9.40 0.79
CA ILE A 84 -9.18 -10.56 1.09
C ILE A 84 -10.23 -10.73 -0.02
N ARG A 85 -10.22 -11.93 -0.65
CA ARG A 85 -11.24 -12.35 -1.61
C ARG A 85 -12.45 -12.95 -0.90
N GLY A 86 -12.22 -13.73 0.14
CA GLY A 86 -13.26 -14.39 0.92
C GLY A 86 -12.68 -15.34 1.94
N LEU A 87 -13.56 -15.97 2.68
CA LEU A 87 -13.27 -16.88 3.77
C LEU A 87 -13.94 -18.24 3.50
N ALA A 88 -13.36 -19.33 3.97
CA ALA A 88 -13.98 -20.64 3.96
C ALA A 88 -13.68 -21.38 5.26
N THR A 89 -14.63 -22.13 5.77
CA THR A 89 -14.31 -23.15 6.77
C THR A 89 -13.66 -24.35 6.10
N GLU A 90 -12.86 -25.11 6.84
CA GLU A 90 -12.21 -26.32 6.32
C GLU A 90 -13.24 -27.30 5.75
N ASP A 91 -14.32 -27.55 6.49
CA ASP A 91 -15.40 -28.45 6.06
C ASP A 91 -16.08 -27.99 4.77
N ALA A 92 -16.39 -26.69 4.66
CA ALA A 92 -17.01 -26.16 3.43
C ALA A 92 -16.08 -26.34 2.22
N LEU A 93 -14.79 -26.07 2.41
CA LEU A 93 -13.78 -26.23 1.35
C LEU A 93 -13.64 -27.70 0.93
N ILE A 94 -13.50 -28.62 1.88
CA ILE A 94 -13.38 -30.05 1.62
C ILE A 94 -14.64 -30.56 0.90
N ASN A 95 -15.84 -30.21 1.36
CA ASN A 95 -17.08 -30.66 0.77
C ASN A 95 -17.24 -30.20 -0.70
N GLU A 96 -16.91 -28.94 -1.01
CA GLU A 96 -16.99 -28.44 -2.38
C GLU A 96 -15.92 -29.07 -3.28
N LEU A 97 -14.70 -29.32 -2.76
CA LEU A 97 -13.66 -30.03 -3.51
C LEU A 97 -14.05 -31.49 -3.81
N LEU A 98 -14.62 -32.20 -2.83
CA LEU A 98 -15.09 -33.59 -3.03
C LEU A 98 -16.20 -33.65 -4.11
N LYS A 99 -17.13 -32.70 -4.11
CA LYS A 99 -18.15 -32.59 -5.21
C LYS A 99 -17.47 -32.41 -6.57
N ALA A 100 -16.55 -31.44 -6.68
CA ALA A 100 -15.86 -31.15 -7.95
C ALA A 100 -15.11 -32.38 -8.51
N ILE A 101 -14.48 -33.16 -7.63
CA ILE A 101 -13.78 -34.40 -8.00
C ILE A 101 -14.79 -35.46 -8.43
N SER A 102 -15.87 -35.66 -7.69
CA SER A 102 -16.91 -36.65 -8.01
C SER A 102 -17.60 -36.35 -9.35
N ASP A 103 -17.87 -35.09 -9.63
CA ASP A 103 -18.53 -34.64 -10.86
C ASP A 103 -17.62 -34.75 -12.10
N SER A 104 -16.31 -34.85 -11.90
CA SER A 104 -15.33 -34.95 -13.01
C SER A 104 -15.24 -36.34 -13.64
N GLY A 105 -15.89 -37.38 -13.05
CA GLY A 105 -15.91 -38.76 -13.59
C GLY A 105 -14.57 -39.49 -13.44
N THR A 106 -14.40 -40.63 -14.15
CA THR A 106 -13.23 -41.51 -14.06
C THR A 106 -12.09 -41.16 -15.02
N VAL A 107 -12.33 -40.32 -16.00
CA VAL A 107 -11.31 -39.86 -16.97
C VAL A 107 -11.13 -38.35 -16.78
N TYR A 108 -10.01 -37.97 -16.20
CA TYR A 108 -9.72 -36.57 -15.90
C TYR A 108 -9.04 -35.88 -17.09
N ASP A 109 -9.67 -34.86 -17.68
CA ASP A 109 -8.97 -33.80 -18.38
C ASP A 109 -8.42 -32.84 -17.32
N GLU A 110 -7.12 -32.69 -17.24
CA GLU A 110 -6.43 -31.85 -16.25
C GLU A 110 -6.94 -30.41 -16.25
N LYS A 111 -7.22 -29.84 -17.43
CA LYS A 111 -7.73 -28.46 -17.56
C LYS A 111 -9.15 -28.34 -17.01
N GLN A 112 -9.99 -29.34 -17.29
CA GLN A 112 -11.36 -29.38 -16.80
C GLN A 112 -11.37 -29.56 -15.29
N LEU A 113 -10.56 -30.47 -14.75
CA LEU A 113 -10.44 -30.68 -13.30
C LEU A 113 -9.94 -29.41 -12.59
N TYR A 114 -8.93 -28.74 -13.15
CA TYR A 114 -8.44 -27.47 -12.61
C TYR A 114 -9.55 -26.40 -12.55
N SER A 115 -10.33 -26.27 -13.63
CA SER A 115 -11.47 -25.33 -13.67
C SER A 115 -12.53 -25.68 -12.62
N ASN A 116 -12.86 -26.97 -12.48
CA ASN A 116 -13.84 -27.45 -11.49
C ASN A 116 -13.38 -27.18 -10.06
N ILE A 117 -12.08 -27.38 -9.77
CA ILE A 117 -11.48 -27.07 -8.46
C ILE A 117 -11.52 -25.55 -8.18
N GLN A 118 -11.18 -24.71 -9.16
CA GLN A 118 -11.28 -23.26 -9.00
C GLN A 118 -12.73 -22.82 -8.68
N GLN A 119 -13.70 -23.42 -9.37
CA GLN A 119 -15.12 -23.15 -9.12
C GLN A 119 -15.53 -23.62 -7.71
N ALA A 120 -15.10 -24.80 -7.28
CA ALA A 120 -15.35 -25.33 -5.95
C ALA A 120 -14.80 -24.42 -4.84
N ILE A 121 -13.57 -23.94 -5.01
CA ILE A 121 -12.99 -22.95 -4.09
C ILE A 121 -13.87 -21.69 -4.05
N SER A 122 -14.29 -21.19 -5.19
CA SER A 122 -15.16 -20.00 -5.26
C SER A 122 -16.53 -20.22 -4.60
N ASN A 123 -17.11 -21.42 -4.73
CA ASN A 123 -18.39 -21.79 -4.11
C ASN A 123 -18.26 -21.92 -2.56
N ALA A 124 -17.11 -22.39 -2.08
CA ALA A 124 -16.85 -22.51 -0.65
C ALA A 124 -16.65 -21.16 0.05
N LEU A 125 -16.33 -20.09 -0.72
CA LEU A 125 -16.05 -18.77 -0.17
C LEU A 125 -17.34 -18.06 0.24
N TYR A 126 -17.29 -17.41 1.38
CA TYR A 126 -18.29 -16.44 1.82
C TYR A 126 -17.68 -15.13 2.26
N SER A 127 -18.43 -14.05 2.12
CA SER A 127 -18.09 -12.75 2.70
C SER A 127 -18.77 -12.66 4.06
N ALA A 128 -18.01 -12.48 5.12
CA ALA A 128 -18.59 -12.32 6.43
C ALA A 128 -19.28 -10.96 6.56
N THR A 129 -20.59 -10.99 6.78
CA THR A 129 -21.36 -9.86 7.26
C THR A 129 -21.61 -10.06 8.76
N GLY A 130 -21.13 -9.15 9.60
CA GLY A 130 -21.15 -9.30 11.04
C GLY A 130 -19.95 -10.10 11.59
N LYS A 131 -20.00 -10.42 12.89
CA LYS A 131 -18.95 -11.18 13.56
C LYS A 131 -19.03 -12.66 13.17
N ILE A 132 -17.92 -13.24 12.71
CA ILE A 132 -17.82 -14.67 12.43
C ILE A 132 -17.91 -15.45 13.75
N SER A 133 -18.68 -16.58 13.76
CA SER A 133 -18.75 -17.46 14.93
C SER A 133 -17.37 -17.96 15.34
N SER A 134 -17.19 -18.14 16.63
CA SER A 134 -16.02 -18.80 17.22
C SER A 134 -16.15 -20.33 17.28
N ASP A 135 -17.26 -20.89 16.77
CA ASP A 135 -17.54 -22.34 16.81
C ASP A 135 -16.82 -23.10 15.67
N PHE A 136 -16.17 -22.40 14.75
CA PHE A 136 -15.39 -23.05 13.70
C PHE A 136 -14.00 -23.43 14.22
N ASP A 137 -13.61 -24.69 14.05
CA ASP A 137 -12.29 -25.19 14.43
C ASP A 137 -11.17 -24.56 13.58
N SER A 138 -11.46 -24.25 12.31
CA SER A 138 -10.51 -23.63 11.39
C SER A 138 -11.17 -22.66 10.43
N LEU A 139 -10.40 -21.67 9.98
CA LEU A 139 -10.82 -20.68 8.99
C LEU A 139 -9.70 -20.40 8.00
N THR A 140 -9.96 -20.64 6.72
CA THR A 140 -9.06 -20.30 5.63
C THR A 140 -9.41 -18.93 5.06
N VAL A 141 -8.40 -18.07 4.88
CA VAL A 141 -8.53 -16.75 4.27
C VAL A 141 -7.89 -16.79 2.89
N PHE A 142 -8.69 -16.54 1.86
CA PHE A 142 -8.19 -16.42 0.49
C PHE A 142 -7.93 -14.95 0.16
N MET A 143 -6.76 -14.68 -0.41
CA MET A 143 -6.35 -13.34 -0.75
C MET A 143 -5.97 -13.26 -2.23
N ASP A 144 -6.43 -12.20 -2.89
CA ASP A 144 -6.07 -11.88 -4.26
C ASP A 144 -5.06 -10.74 -4.31
N ARG A 145 -4.31 -10.66 -5.42
CA ARG A 145 -3.35 -9.58 -5.64
C ARG A 145 -4.08 -8.23 -5.70
N ALA A 146 -3.63 -7.30 -4.87
CA ALA A 146 -4.15 -5.94 -4.89
C ALA A 146 -3.63 -5.14 -6.10
N PRO A 147 -4.40 -4.17 -6.63
CA PRO A 147 -3.90 -3.27 -7.65
C PRO A 147 -2.79 -2.37 -7.09
N LYS A 148 -1.77 -2.10 -7.90
CA LYS A 148 -0.72 -1.13 -7.53
C LYS A 148 -1.28 0.30 -7.61
N VAL A 149 -1.61 0.85 -6.45
CA VAL A 149 -2.28 2.16 -6.35
C VAL A 149 -1.37 3.30 -6.80
N ILE A 150 -0.07 3.26 -6.45
CA ILE A 150 0.90 4.34 -6.77
C ILE A 150 1.00 4.63 -8.27
N SER A 151 0.85 3.63 -9.13
CA SER A 151 0.98 3.79 -10.59
C SER A 151 -0.09 4.72 -11.19
N CYS A 152 -1.26 4.86 -10.54
CA CYS A 152 -2.33 5.71 -11.06
C CYS A 152 -1.96 7.21 -11.01
N VAL A 153 -1.01 7.62 -10.17
CA VAL A 153 -0.61 9.03 -10.04
C VAL A 153 -0.07 9.55 -11.37
N LYS A 154 0.97 8.90 -11.89
CA LYS A 154 1.60 9.32 -13.16
C LYS A 154 0.72 9.04 -14.39
N GLN A 155 -0.21 8.10 -14.30
CA GLN A 155 -1.19 7.87 -15.37
C GLN A 155 -2.19 9.01 -15.51
N ILE A 156 -2.60 9.63 -14.41
CA ILE A 156 -3.59 10.72 -14.41
C ILE A 156 -2.86 12.07 -14.50
N GLN A 157 -1.79 12.27 -13.77
CA GLN A 157 -1.00 13.51 -13.75
C GLN A 157 0.50 13.21 -14.01
N PRO A 158 0.94 13.10 -15.26
CA PRO A 158 2.32 12.72 -15.60
C PRO A 158 3.40 13.66 -15.04
N ASN A 159 3.07 14.94 -14.88
CA ASN A 159 4.03 15.97 -14.46
C ASN A 159 4.09 16.18 -12.95
N THR A 160 3.21 15.54 -12.17
CA THR A 160 3.21 15.62 -10.71
C THR A 160 4.47 14.96 -10.16
N ILE A 161 5.21 15.61 -9.27
CA ILE A 161 6.37 15.02 -8.59
C ILE A 161 5.88 13.90 -7.69
N LEU A 162 6.35 12.67 -7.92
CA LEU A 162 5.94 11.49 -7.16
C LEU A 162 7.07 11.00 -6.27
N VAL A 163 6.80 10.92 -4.97
CA VAL A 163 7.69 10.29 -3.99
C VAL A 163 7.10 8.94 -3.58
N GLY A 164 7.86 7.87 -3.85
CA GLY A 164 7.53 6.51 -3.41
C GLY A 164 8.32 6.10 -2.17
N PHE A 165 7.94 4.96 -1.58
CA PHE A 165 8.62 4.37 -0.43
C PHE A 165 8.94 2.91 -0.70
N LYS A 166 10.16 2.50 -0.38
CA LYS A 166 10.60 1.11 -0.48
C LYS A 166 11.14 0.64 0.85
N LEU A 167 10.39 -0.27 1.49
CA LEU A 167 10.80 -0.94 2.72
C LEU A 167 11.22 -2.37 2.37
N LEU A 168 12.39 -2.77 2.81
CA LEU A 168 12.85 -4.16 2.83
C LEU A 168 13.21 -4.55 4.26
N SER A 169 13.64 -5.79 4.47
CA SER A 169 14.01 -6.28 5.80
C SER A 169 15.25 -7.16 5.68
N HIS A 170 16.28 -6.83 6.47
CA HIS A 170 17.54 -7.58 6.55
C HIS A 170 18.24 -7.75 5.20
N VAL A 171 18.40 -6.66 4.45
CA VAL A 171 19.05 -6.66 3.14
C VAL A 171 20.31 -5.79 3.13
N ALA A 172 21.22 -6.08 2.21
CA ALA A 172 22.37 -5.20 1.96
C ALA A 172 21.91 -3.88 1.32
N GLU A 173 22.67 -2.81 1.52
CA GLU A 173 22.39 -1.46 1.02
C GLU A 173 22.22 -1.47 -0.50
N GLU A 174 23.06 -2.20 -1.22
CA GLU A 174 23.03 -2.28 -2.69
C GLU A 174 21.70 -2.87 -3.20
N ALA A 175 21.18 -3.90 -2.51
CA ALA A 175 19.89 -4.51 -2.86
C ALA A 175 18.73 -3.52 -2.60
N LEU A 176 18.82 -2.72 -1.54
CA LEU A 176 17.83 -1.70 -1.22
C LEU A 176 17.83 -0.57 -2.26
N ILE A 177 19.01 -0.11 -2.69
CA ILE A 177 19.17 0.88 -3.76
C ILE A 177 18.60 0.34 -5.07
N GLN A 178 18.96 -0.90 -5.46
CA GLN A 178 18.45 -1.54 -6.68
C GLN A 178 16.92 -1.63 -6.67
N ALA A 179 16.33 -2.05 -5.54
CA ALA A 179 14.88 -2.14 -5.39
C ALA A 179 14.17 -0.77 -5.48
N ALA A 180 14.79 0.28 -4.95
CA ALA A 180 14.27 1.65 -5.08
C ALA A 180 14.34 2.15 -6.52
N GLN A 181 15.43 1.93 -7.23
CA GLN A 181 15.58 2.30 -8.64
C GLN A 181 14.58 1.55 -9.53
N GLU A 182 14.32 0.27 -9.24
CA GLU A 182 13.29 -0.50 -9.95
C GLU A 182 11.89 0.09 -9.71
N GLN A 183 11.60 0.49 -8.48
CA GLN A 183 10.34 1.18 -8.17
C GLN A 183 10.23 2.53 -8.88
N MET A 184 11.31 3.29 -9.00
CA MET A 184 11.33 4.53 -9.78
C MET A 184 10.97 4.27 -11.24
N ARG A 185 11.62 3.30 -11.87
CA ARG A 185 11.36 2.93 -13.28
C ARG A 185 9.93 2.45 -13.49
N SER A 186 9.43 1.56 -12.61
CA SER A 186 8.12 0.93 -12.79
C SER A 186 6.93 1.83 -12.52
N ASN A 187 7.06 2.82 -11.63
CA ASN A 187 5.96 3.72 -11.23
C ASN A 187 6.16 5.16 -11.73
N GLY A 188 7.30 5.49 -12.34
CA GLY A 188 7.64 6.85 -12.74
C GLY A 188 7.89 7.77 -11.55
N SER A 189 8.31 7.24 -10.38
CA SER A 189 8.59 8.05 -9.20
C SER A 189 9.81 8.92 -9.41
N ASP A 190 9.72 10.17 -9.01
CA ASP A 190 10.83 11.14 -9.09
C ASP A 190 11.84 10.91 -7.96
N PHE A 191 11.32 10.50 -6.79
CA PHE A 191 12.10 10.16 -5.61
C PHE A 191 11.55 8.88 -4.99
N VAL A 192 12.43 8.11 -4.35
CA VAL A 192 12.06 6.98 -3.51
C VAL A 192 12.82 7.08 -2.19
N LEU A 193 12.09 7.06 -1.07
CA LEU A 193 12.68 6.82 0.23
C LEU A 193 12.84 5.31 0.42
N ALA A 194 14.07 4.84 0.50
CA ALA A 194 14.43 3.45 0.70
C ALA A 194 14.90 3.24 2.14
N ASN A 195 14.38 2.23 2.83
CA ASN A 195 14.74 1.94 4.21
C ASN A 195 14.67 0.43 4.52
N ASP A 196 15.48 0.00 5.48
CA ASP A 196 15.46 -1.35 6.03
C ASP A 196 14.70 -1.36 7.35
N LEU A 197 13.76 -2.32 7.50
CA LEU A 197 12.95 -2.47 8.70
C LEU A 197 13.81 -2.72 9.95
N SER A 198 14.96 -3.39 9.82
CA SER A 198 15.89 -3.65 10.92
C SER A 198 16.52 -2.38 11.51
N ASN A 199 16.49 -1.27 10.77
CA ASN A 199 17.02 0.04 11.17
C ASN A 199 15.93 1.00 11.65
N ILE A 200 14.75 0.48 12.04
CA ILE A 200 13.62 1.27 12.53
C ILE A 200 13.34 0.90 13.98
N GLU A 201 13.56 1.85 14.89
CA GLU A 201 13.23 1.72 16.31
C GLU A 201 12.70 3.05 16.86
N GLY A 202 11.45 3.10 17.25
CA GLY A 202 10.81 4.31 17.76
C GLY A 202 10.83 5.45 16.74
N ASP A 203 11.49 6.57 17.08
CA ASP A 203 11.70 7.72 16.18
C ASP A 203 12.97 7.58 15.33
N HIS A 204 13.89 6.70 15.71
CA HIS A 204 15.04 6.34 14.88
C HIS A 204 14.56 5.60 13.64
N HIS A 205 14.88 6.13 12.47
CA HIS A 205 14.40 5.59 11.21
C HIS A 205 15.38 5.98 10.12
N GLN A 206 16.42 5.18 9.95
CA GLN A 206 17.40 5.42 8.90
C GLN A 206 16.77 5.15 7.53
N GLY A 207 17.01 6.06 6.60
CA GLY A 207 16.56 5.94 5.23
C GLY A 207 17.57 6.56 4.26
N MET A 208 17.35 6.26 2.98
CA MET A 208 18.06 6.88 1.86
C MET A 208 17.01 7.49 0.93
N LEU A 209 17.09 8.79 0.71
CA LEU A 209 16.31 9.43 -0.35
C LEU A 209 17.08 9.29 -1.66
N ILE A 210 16.47 8.61 -2.62
CA ILE A 210 17.08 8.28 -3.92
C ILE A 210 16.33 9.02 -5.01
N GLY A 211 17.07 9.67 -5.89
CA GLY A 211 16.59 10.33 -7.09
C GLY A 211 17.25 9.77 -8.37
N SER A 212 17.09 10.47 -9.49
CA SER A 212 17.68 10.08 -10.79
C SER A 212 19.19 9.90 -10.73
N ASP A 213 19.87 10.73 -9.96
CA ASP A 213 21.34 10.81 -9.91
C ASP A 213 21.95 9.95 -8.79
N GLY A 214 21.12 9.16 -8.10
CA GLY A 214 21.55 8.29 -7.01
C GLY A 214 21.02 8.74 -5.65
N ILE A 215 21.79 8.49 -4.59
CA ILE A 215 21.43 8.86 -3.23
C ILE A 215 21.58 10.37 -3.06
N LEU A 216 20.49 11.04 -2.69
CA LEU A 216 20.44 12.48 -2.48
C LEU A 216 20.66 12.85 -1.01
N ASP A 217 20.20 12.00 -0.09
CA ASP A 217 20.26 12.27 1.35
C ASP A 217 20.16 10.97 2.17
N ARG A 218 20.63 11.01 3.42
CA ARG A 218 20.62 9.88 4.38
C ARG A 218 20.04 10.32 5.73
N PRO A 219 18.73 10.60 5.79
CA PRO A 219 18.08 10.99 7.05
C PRO A 219 18.11 9.85 8.07
N ALA A 220 18.23 10.21 9.36
CA ALA A 220 18.37 9.27 10.46
C ALA A 220 17.12 9.11 11.31
N THR A 221 16.21 10.08 11.28
CA THR A 221 14.96 10.08 12.04
C THR A 221 13.76 10.31 11.15
N LYS A 222 12.56 9.99 11.65
CA LYS A 222 11.31 10.29 10.94
C LYS A 222 11.15 11.78 10.65
N GLN A 223 11.63 12.65 11.55
CA GLN A 223 11.60 14.10 11.33
C GLN A 223 12.57 14.50 10.21
N ASP A 224 13.80 13.96 10.21
CA ASP A 224 14.78 14.25 9.16
C ASP A 224 14.27 13.77 7.78
N ILE A 225 13.63 12.60 7.73
CA ILE A 225 12.99 12.09 6.50
C ILE A 225 11.95 13.08 5.98
N ALA A 226 11.08 13.58 6.87
CA ALA A 226 10.03 14.51 6.50
C ALA A 226 10.59 15.82 5.94
N GLU A 227 11.62 16.38 6.60
CA GLU A 227 12.28 17.62 6.17
C GLU A 227 13.06 17.42 4.86
N SER A 228 13.76 16.29 4.71
CA SER A 228 14.51 15.93 3.50
C SER A 228 13.56 15.81 2.28
N ILE A 229 12.46 15.05 2.41
CA ILE A 229 11.48 14.90 1.33
C ILE A 229 10.91 16.26 0.94
N ALA A 230 10.45 17.06 1.91
CA ALA A 230 9.86 18.37 1.63
C ALA A 230 10.85 19.31 0.93
N SER A 231 12.12 19.33 1.36
CA SER A 231 13.16 20.16 0.77
C SER A 231 13.47 19.78 -0.69
N HIS A 232 13.66 18.48 -0.98
CA HIS A 232 13.98 18.02 -2.32
C HIS A 232 12.80 18.17 -3.29
N VAL A 233 11.57 17.92 -2.84
CA VAL A 233 10.37 18.12 -3.67
C VAL A 233 10.22 19.60 -4.03
N ILE A 234 10.32 20.51 -3.06
CA ILE A 234 10.19 21.97 -3.30
C ILE A 234 11.34 22.46 -4.19
N GLY A 235 12.58 21.98 -3.96
CA GLY A 235 13.72 22.29 -4.83
C GLY A 235 13.42 21.93 -6.29
N LYS A 236 12.98 20.69 -6.55
CA LYS A 236 12.61 20.22 -7.89
C LYS A 236 11.47 21.03 -8.53
N MET A 237 10.46 21.45 -7.73
CA MET A 237 9.39 22.33 -8.23
C MET A 237 9.91 23.67 -8.70
N THR A 238 10.93 24.21 -8.03
CA THR A 238 11.53 25.51 -8.38
C THR A 238 12.34 25.41 -9.68
N GLU A 239 12.99 24.29 -9.94
CA GLU A 239 13.74 24.02 -11.18
C GLU A 239 12.85 23.81 -12.40
N GLN A 240 11.60 23.39 -12.20
CA GLN A 240 10.62 23.15 -13.27
C GLN A 240 9.81 24.41 -13.69
N ARG A 241 9.95 25.51 -12.95
CA ARG A 241 9.30 26.80 -13.23
C ARG A 241 10.22 27.71 -14.03
#